data_25b7fea6ddc306f197555b9ab980b85f
#
_entry.id   25b7fea6ddc306f197555b9ab980b85f
#
_cell.length_a   1.000
_cell.length_b   1.000
_cell.length_c   1.000
_cell.angle_alpha   90.00
_cell.angle_beta   90.00
_cell.angle_gamma   90.00
#
_symmetry.space_group_name_H-M   'P 1'
#
loop_
_entity.id
_entity.type
_entity.pdbx_description
1 polymer ?
#
loop_
_entity_poly.entity_id
_entity_poly.type
_entity_poly.pdbx_seq_one_letter_code
_entity_poly.pdbx_strand_id
1 'polypeptide(L)'
;MARPFKRPLLRAHGKMFWAGLLRVSGLLYIARKWVQRNGALVLTFHRVLTDSELQQTASLPGMIVRNNTFSRFLEYASQACQFVDLSREPEWKPAGKLKVAITFDDGWSDNATQAYPIARQHQAPMAIFIVPEKAGTELPFWPERAVAALDSVASVDDTTRADYINHVIEGLKKLPAEERDRRMTELTAASNNASASIDKTMTWAEISQLHADGVVFGSHTSTHEILTVIPAAQAEKEISTSRVQIEEKLEAPCTLFSYPNGNYSDSVRDLVARSGYTLAFLNQEPGVWTEDCDPYLIPRINVCEYHLVDSKGNFSPLIFDYAVVWSAAKGLLAHWWKNRLRNKPQSTKRELQKCKSTPSQAV
;
A
#
# COMPACT_ATOMS: atom_id res chain seq x y z
N MET A 1 -18.95 20.08 -3.40
CA MET A 1 -19.13 19.10 -2.30
C MET A 1 -18.81 17.72 -2.87
N ALA A 2 -17.64 17.17 -2.58
CA ALA A 2 -17.27 15.81 -2.97
C ALA A 2 -18.22 14.83 -2.25
N ARG A 3 -19.00 14.07 -3.00
CA ARG A 3 -19.91 13.07 -2.42
C ARG A 3 -19.12 11.81 -2.11
N PRO A 4 -19.28 11.19 -0.92
CA PRO A 4 -18.61 9.93 -0.63
C PRO A 4 -19.01 8.89 -1.66
N PHE A 5 -18.02 8.23 -2.28
CA PHE A 5 -18.24 7.15 -3.24
C PHE A 5 -19.05 6.01 -2.60
N LYS A 6 -20.35 5.96 -2.87
CA LYS A 6 -21.20 4.84 -2.45
C LYS A 6 -20.89 3.63 -3.31
N ARG A 7 -20.16 2.67 -2.78
CA ARG A 7 -20.00 1.36 -3.44
C ARG A 7 -21.35 0.63 -3.50
N PRO A 8 -21.63 -0.13 -4.57
CA PRO A 8 -22.87 -0.88 -4.69
C PRO A 8 -23.05 -1.83 -3.49
N LEU A 9 -24.17 -1.72 -2.79
CA LEU A 9 -24.57 -2.58 -1.65
C LEU A 9 -24.43 -4.08 -1.97
N LEU A 10 -24.68 -4.50 -3.23
CA LEU A 10 -24.52 -5.87 -3.69
C LEU A 10 -23.11 -6.42 -3.46
N ARG A 11 -22.05 -5.64 -3.72
CA ARG A 11 -20.67 -6.07 -3.53
C ARG A 11 -20.31 -6.27 -2.05
N ALA A 12 -20.89 -5.43 -1.17
CA ALA A 12 -20.65 -5.54 0.27
C ALA A 12 -21.34 -6.78 0.86
N HIS A 13 -22.56 -7.10 0.45
CA HIS A 13 -23.27 -8.31 0.89
C HIS A 13 -22.62 -9.59 0.35
N GLY A 14 -22.18 -9.61 -0.90
CA GLY A 14 -21.44 -10.72 -1.48
C GLY A 14 -20.14 -11.04 -0.71
N LYS A 15 -19.40 -9.98 -0.32
CA LYS A 15 -18.20 -10.10 0.51
C LYS A 15 -18.49 -10.74 1.86
N MET A 16 -19.55 -10.29 2.55
CA MET A 16 -19.98 -10.85 3.83
C MET A 16 -20.39 -12.33 3.73
N PHE A 17 -21.12 -12.68 2.67
CA PHE A 17 -21.52 -14.06 2.41
C PHE A 17 -20.31 -14.98 2.26
N TRP A 18 -19.36 -14.64 1.38
CA TRP A 18 -18.17 -15.44 1.16
C TRP A 18 -17.27 -15.51 2.39
N ALA A 19 -17.11 -14.40 3.13
CA ALA A 19 -16.37 -14.39 4.39
C ALA A 19 -17.01 -15.33 5.42
N GLY A 20 -18.34 -15.34 5.54
CA GLY A 20 -19.09 -16.22 6.41
C GLY A 20 -18.89 -17.71 6.04
N LEU A 21 -19.00 -18.04 4.75
CA LEU A 21 -18.80 -19.39 4.24
C LEU A 21 -17.39 -19.91 4.54
N LEU A 22 -16.35 -19.10 4.26
CA LEU A 22 -14.96 -19.47 4.54
C LEU A 22 -14.66 -19.57 6.04
N ARG A 23 -15.36 -18.81 6.88
CA ARG A 23 -15.27 -18.93 8.34
C ARG A 23 -15.85 -20.25 8.82
N VAL A 24 -17.08 -20.59 8.40
CA VAL A 24 -17.79 -21.81 8.82
C VAL A 24 -17.07 -23.07 8.33
N SER A 25 -16.48 -23.04 7.12
CA SER A 25 -15.66 -24.14 6.61
C SER A 25 -14.30 -24.30 7.31
N GLY A 26 -13.90 -23.36 8.18
CA GLY A 26 -12.59 -23.37 8.84
C GLY A 26 -11.43 -22.87 7.97
N LEU A 27 -11.68 -22.54 6.70
CA LEU A 27 -10.62 -22.13 5.76
C LEU A 27 -9.94 -20.82 6.16
N LEU A 28 -10.67 -19.85 6.74
CA LEU A 28 -10.04 -18.62 7.25
C LEU A 28 -9.11 -18.90 8.43
N TYR A 29 -9.46 -19.85 9.29
CA TYR A 29 -8.57 -20.26 10.39
C TYR A 29 -7.29 -20.89 9.85
N ILE A 30 -7.41 -21.80 8.87
CA ILE A 30 -6.25 -22.44 8.22
C ILE A 30 -5.38 -21.39 7.53
N ALA A 31 -5.97 -20.46 6.77
CA ALA A 31 -5.28 -19.37 6.10
C ALA A 31 -4.50 -18.50 7.10
N ARG A 32 -5.15 -18.10 8.20
CA ARG A 32 -4.51 -17.32 9.26
C ARG A 32 -3.32 -18.05 9.89
N LYS A 33 -3.47 -19.35 10.19
CA LYS A 33 -2.40 -20.19 10.71
C LYS A 33 -1.25 -20.36 9.70
N TRP A 34 -1.59 -20.43 8.42
CA TRP A 34 -0.61 -20.54 7.35
C TRP A 34 0.25 -19.27 7.27
N VAL A 35 -0.37 -18.10 7.20
CA VAL A 35 0.35 -16.80 7.18
C VAL A 35 1.17 -16.63 8.47
N GLN A 36 0.57 -16.91 9.64
CA GLN A 36 1.23 -16.82 10.95
C GLN A 36 2.54 -17.63 11.05
N ARG A 37 2.59 -18.79 10.39
CA ARG A 37 3.74 -19.70 10.42
C ARG A 37 4.84 -19.32 9.42
N ASN A 38 4.48 -18.63 8.36
CA ASN A 38 5.37 -18.43 7.22
C ASN A 38 5.89 -16.98 7.09
N GLY A 39 5.35 -16.01 7.83
CA GLY A 39 5.85 -14.64 7.71
C GLY A 39 5.05 -13.62 8.52
N ALA A 40 5.21 -12.36 8.13
CA ALA A 40 4.52 -11.20 8.66
C ALA A 40 3.69 -10.52 7.57
N LEU A 41 2.50 -10.04 7.90
CA LEU A 41 1.75 -9.12 7.04
C LEU A 41 2.38 -7.73 7.13
N VAL A 42 2.66 -7.12 5.99
CA VAL A 42 3.03 -5.71 5.93
C VAL A 42 1.85 -4.94 5.34
N LEU A 43 1.22 -4.12 6.15
CA LEU A 43 0.04 -3.35 5.78
C LEU A 43 0.44 -1.93 5.45
N THR A 44 -0.01 -1.45 4.28
CA THR A 44 0.19 -0.07 3.84
C THR A 44 -1.11 0.69 3.95
N PHE A 45 -1.05 1.80 4.63
CA PHE A 45 -2.08 2.84 4.68
C PHE A 45 -1.56 4.11 3.99
N HIS A 46 -2.45 5.03 3.68
CA HIS A 46 -2.07 6.36 3.19
C HIS A 46 -2.73 7.43 4.06
N ARG A 47 -4.06 7.45 4.11
CA ARG A 47 -4.85 8.48 4.80
C ARG A 47 -5.69 7.87 5.91
N VAL A 48 -5.71 8.54 7.06
CA VAL A 48 -6.67 8.27 8.15
C VAL A 48 -7.47 9.53 8.42
N LEU A 49 -8.74 9.55 8.03
CA LEU A 49 -9.56 10.76 8.00
C LEU A 49 -10.80 10.64 8.90
N THR A 50 -11.20 11.77 9.49
CA THR A 50 -12.51 11.92 10.14
C THR A 50 -13.64 11.97 9.10
N ASP A 51 -14.90 11.77 9.52
CA ASP A 51 -16.06 11.88 8.62
C ASP A 51 -16.21 13.27 8.00
N SER A 52 -15.78 14.33 8.70
CA SER A 52 -15.78 15.70 8.17
C SER A 52 -14.67 15.92 7.11
N GLU A 53 -13.48 15.37 7.33
CA GLU A 53 -12.37 15.46 6.37
C GLU A 53 -12.65 14.66 5.10
N LEU A 54 -13.34 13.52 5.21
CA LEU A 54 -13.77 12.72 4.04
C LEU A 54 -14.60 13.50 3.01
N GLN A 55 -15.32 14.54 3.44
CA GLN A 55 -16.12 15.36 2.53
C GLN A 55 -15.31 16.45 1.83
N GLN A 56 -14.05 16.65 2.24
CA GLN A 56 -13.21 17.73 1.78
C GLN A 56 -11.97 17.23 1.00
N THR A 57 -11.66 15.96 1.09
CA THR A 57 -10.48 15.39 0.41
C THR A 57 -10.75 15.05 -1.05
N ALA A 58 -9.74 15.24 -1.89
CA ALA A 58 -9.67 14.74 -3.26
C ALA A 58 -8.97 13.37 -3.36
N SER A 59 -8.53 12.77 -2.26
CA SER A 59 -7.88 11.47 -2.30
C SER A 59 -8.84 10.35 -2.71
N LEU A 60 -8.31 9.40 -3.46
CA LEU A 60 -9.09 8.24 -3.92
C LEU A 60 -9.54 7.37 -2.73
N PRO A 61 -10.77 6.81 -2.77
CA PRO A 61 -11.29 5.96 -1.69
C PRO A 61 -10.42 4.73 -1.38
N GLY A 62 -9.63 4.27 -2.35
CA GLY A 62 -8.66 3.18 -2.17
C GLY A 62 -7.46 3.51 -1.28
N MET A 63 -7.30 4.78 -0.92
CA MET A 63 -6.21 5.27 -0.05
C MET A 63 -6.68 5.61 1.36
N ILE A 64 -7.98 5.55 1.65
CA ILE A 64 -8.56 6.14 2.85
C ILE A 64 -9.09 5.07 3.79
N VAL A 65 -8.80 5.26 5.09
CA VAL A 65 -9.45 4.58 6.21
C VAL A 65 -10.01 5.64 7.16
N ARG A 66 -11.22 5.45 7.68
CA ARG A 66 -11.78 6.34 8.70
C ARG A 66 -11.03 6.20 10.02
N ASN A 67 -10.84 7.29 10.73
CA ASN A 67 -10.13 7.28 12.01
C ASN A 67 -10.77 6.31 13.04
N ASN A 68 -12.10 6.26 13.11
CA ASN A 68 -12.80 5.30 13.96
C ASN A 68 -12.57 3.84 13.52
N THR A 69 -12.57 3.56 12.21
CA THR A 69 -12.26 2.22 11.69
C THR A 69 -10.82 1.83 11.98
N PHE A 70 -9.86 2.76 11.80
CA PHE A 70 -8.46 2.55 12.12
C PHE A 70 -8.24 2.28 13.61
N SER A 71 -8.90 3.05 14.49
CA SER A 71 -8.87 2.81 15.94
C SER A 71 -9.39 1.43 16.32
N ARG A 72 -10.54 1.02 15.79
CA ARG A 72 -11.10 -0.32 16.03
C ARG A 72 -10.25 -1.44 15.47
N PHE A 73 -9.63 -1.21 14.32
CA PHE A 73 -8.66 -2.15 13.76
C PHE A 73 -7.44 -2.33 14.69
N LEU A 74 -6.84 -1.24 15.18
CA LEU A 74 -5.68 -1.32 16.07
C LEU A 74 -6.04 -1.89 17.46
N GLU A 75 -7.23 -1.59 17.99
CA GLU A 75 -7.75 -2.23 19.19
C GLU A 75 -7.80 -3.77 19.02
N TYR A 76 -8.36 -4.25 17.91
CA TYR A 76 -8.37 -5.67 17.59
C TYR A 76 -6.95 -6.23 17.37
N ALA A 77 -6.12 -5.53 16.59
CA ALA A 77 -4.79 -5.99 16.25
C ALA A 77 -3.86 -6.10 17.45
N SER A 78 -3.94 -5.20 18.42
CA SER A 78 -3.16 -5.25 19.66
C SER A 78 -3.43 -6.53 20.49
N GLN A 79 -4.65 -7.06 20.42
CA GLN A 79 -5.06 -8.29 21.10
C GLN A 79 -4.77 -9.54 20.26
N ALA A 80 -5.07 -9.52 18.97
CA ALA A 80 -5.09 -10.68 18.07
C ALA A 80 -3.81 -10.86 17.25
N CYS A 81 -2.94 -9.86 17.20
CA CYS A 81 -1.71 -9.85 16.41
C CYS A 81 -0.49 -9.51 17.30
N GLN A 82 0.69 -9.66 16.72
CA GLN A 82 1.95 -9.14 17.24
C GLN A 82 2.44 -8.06 16.26
N PHE A 83 2.62 -6.85 16.74
CA PHE A 83 3.19 -5.79 15.90
C PHE A 83 4.66 -6.04 15.62
N VAL A 84 5.08 -5.73 14.40
CA VAL A 84 6.47 -5.75 13.95
C VAL A 84 6.97 -4.31 13.89
N ASP A 85 8.04 -4.04 14.60
CA ASP A 85 8.74 -2.76 14.60
C ASP A 85 9.82 -2.79 13.51
N LEU A 86 9.69 -1.94 12.49
CA LEU A 86 10.61 -1.87 11.35
C LEU A 86 11.92 -1.11 11.67
N SER A 87 12.09 -0.58 12.89
CA SER A 87 13.39 -0.08 13.38
C SER A 87 14.37 -1.20 13.72
N ARG A 88 13.90 -2.44 13.77
CA ARG A 88 14.66 -3.63 14.19
C ARG A 88 14.53 -4.74 13.15
N GLU A 89 15.51 -5.63 13.13
CA GLU A 89 15.38 -6.85 12.35
C GLU A 89 14.19 -7.69 12.84
N PRO A 90 13.34 -8.19 11.92
CA PRO A 90 12.18 -8.97 12.30
C PRO A 90 12.59 -10.32 12.87
N GLU A 91 11.99 -10.69 13.99
CA GLU A 91 12.10 -12.04 14.50
C GLU A 91 11.23 -13.00 13.68
N TRP A 92 11.84 -13.91 12.93
CA TRP A 92 11.12 -14.87 12.09
C TRP A 92 10.50 -16.05 12.86
N LYS A 93 10.91 -16.27 14.11
CA LYS A 93 10.33 -17.37 14.93
C LYS A 93 8.81 -17.22 15.05
N PRO A 94 8.03 -18.31 14.90
CA PRO A 94 6.58 -18.27 15.10
C PRO A 94 6.23 -17.78 16.51
N ALA A 95 5.53 -16.66 16.58
CA ALA A 95 5.25 -15.98 17.84
C ALA A 95 3.88 -16.33 18.47
N GLY A 96 3.21 -17.37 18.01
CA GLY A 96 1.85 -17.71 18.49
C GLY A 96 0.74 -16.80 17.98
N LYS A 97 1.02 -15.56 17.58
CA LYS A 97 0.11 -14.58 16.98
C LYS A 97 0.52 -14.24 15.55
N LEU A 98 -0.42 -13.70 14.76
CA LEU A 98 -0.16 -13.16 13.43
C LEU A 98 0.71 -11.91 13.56
N LYS A 99 1.84 -11.87 12.86
CA LYS A 99 2.73 -10.70 12.83
C LYS A 99 2.22 -9.68 11.84
N VAL A 100 2.19 -8.41 12.25
CA VAL A 100 1.68 -7.30 11.43
C VAL A 100 2.58 -6.09 11.57
N ALA A 101 3.12 -5.58 10.47
CA ALA A 101 3.78 -4.28 10.38
C ALA A 101 2.79 -3.23 9.85
N ILE A 102 2.80 -2.04 10.45
CA ILE A 102 1.95 -0.91 10.04
C ILE A 102 2.83 0.11 9.32
N THR A 103 2.54 0.36 8.05
CA THR A 103 3.27 1.34 7.24
C THR A 103 2.32 2.36 6.63
N PHE A 104 2.84 3.56 6.38
CA PHE A 104 2.15 4.64 5.67
C PHE A 104 3.01 5.14 4.53
N ASP A 105 2.39 5.52 3.42
CA ASP A 105 3.06 6.17 2.30
C ASP A 105 2.66 7.65 2.20
N ASP A 106 3.42 8.43 1.43
CA ASP A 106 3.22 9.82 1.05
C ASP A 106 3.52 10.86 2.15
N GLY A 107 3.42 10.52 3.43
CA GLY A 107 3.66 11.45 4.52
C GLY A 107 2.57 12.52 4.69
N TRP A 108 1.30 12.17 4.52
CA TRP A 108 0.16 13.06 4.71
C TRP A 108 0.07 13.60 6.14
N SER A 109 -0.42 14.83 6.31
CA SER A 109 -0.54 15.47 7.64
C SER A 109 -1.46 14.72 8.60
N ASP A 110 -2.46 13.99 8.10
CA ASP A 110 -3.32 13.14 8.93
C ASP A 110 -2.58 11.92 9.52
N ASN A 111 -1.42 11.56 9.00
CA ASN A 111 -0.58 10.56 9.65
C ASN A 111 -0.09 11.05 11.03
N ALA A 112 0.21 12.36 11.17
CA ALA A 112 0.56 12.96 12.45
C ALA A 112 -0.67 13.25 13.32
N THR A 113 -1.74 13.80 12.73
CA THR A 113 -2.87 14.34 13.50
C THR A 113 -3.95 13.32 13.85
N GLN A 114 -4.09 12.26 13.07
CA GLN A 114 -5.10 11.21 13.25
C GLN A 114 -4.48 9.83 13.50
N ALA A 115 -3.59 9.36 12.61
CA ALA A 115 -3.08 7.99 12.69
C ALA A 115 -2.16 7.76 13.89
N TYR A 116 -1.17 8.64 14.10
CA TYR A 116 -0.18 8.47 15.17
C TYR A 116 -0.79 8.50 16.57
N PRO A 117 -1.69 9.44 16.97
CA PRO A 117 -2.32 9.41 18.29
C PRO A 117 -3.06 8.09 18.57
N ILE A 118 -3.73 7.53 17.56
CA ILE A 118 -4.42 6.25 17.67
C ILE A 118 -3.40 5.11 17.80
N ALA A 119 -2.36 5.08 16.96
CA ALA A 119 -1.32 4.06 17.02
C ALA A 119 -0.59 4.04 18.36
N ARG A 120 -0.26 5.21 18.88
CA ARG A 120 0.37 5.38 20.23
C ARG A 120 -0.50 4.80 21.34
N GLN A 121 -1.82 5.03 21.30
CA GLN A 121 -2.78 4.47 22.27
C GLN A 121 -2.72 2.94 22.32
N HIS A 122 -2.51 2.27 21.18
CA HIS A 122 -2.46 0.82 21.06
C HIS A 122 -1.03 0.26 21.04
N GLN A 123 -0.02 1.10 21.30
CA GLN A 123 1.40 0.71 21.26
C GLN A 123 1.79 0.04 19.93
N ALA A 124 1.21 0.51 18.83
CA ALA A 124 1.46 0.01 17.47
C ALA A 124 2.61 0.80 16.83
N PRO A 125 3.79 0.18 16.60
CA PRO A 125 4.88 0.82 15.88
C PRO A 125 4.43 1.20 14.47
N MET A 126 4.87 2.37 14.00
CA MET A 126 4.58 2.87 12.66
C MET A 126 5.86 3.15 11.90
N ALA A 127 5.85 2.86 10.61
CA ALA A 127 6.82 3.39 9.67
C ALA A 127 6.12 4.25 8.61
N ILE A 128 6.66 5.42 8.32
CA ILE A 128 6.08 6.36 7.35
C ILE A 128 7.10 6.65 6.27
N PHE A 129 6.74 6.38 5.02
CA PHE A 129 7.55 6.69 3.85
C PHE A 129 7.17 8.07 3.32
N ILE A 130 8.09 9.02 3.45
CA ILE A 130 7.86 10.42 3.10
C ILE A 130 8.50 10.80 1.78
N VAL A 131 7.94 11.84 1.16
CA VAL A 131 8.45 12.50 -0.04
C VAL A 131 9.05 13.84 0.36
N PRO A 132 10.38 13.94 0.54
CA PRO A 132 11.03 15.10 1.13
C PRO A 132 10.71 16.46 0.47
N GLU A 133 10.65 16.49 -0.87
CA GLU A 133 10.31 17.70 -1.63
C GLU A 133 8.85 18.14 -1.46
N LYS A 134 8.01 17.28 -0.88
CA LYS A 134 6.61 17.59 -0.57
C LYS A 134 6.38 17.94 0.90
N ALA A 135 7.37 17.75 1.77
CA ALA A 135 7.22 18.01 3.20
C ALA A 135 6.83 19.48 3.47
N GLY A 136 5.71 19.67 4.16
CA GLY A 136 5.16 20.99 4.48
C GLY A 136 4.50 21.72 3.32
N THR A 137 4.23 21.04 2.19
CA THR A 137 3.55 21.66 1.06
C THR A 137 2.04 21.48 1.15
N GLU A 138 1.31 22.51 0.73
CA GLU A 138 -0.16 22.47 0.58
C GLU A 138 -0.57 22.03 -0.83
N LEU A 139 0.41 21.66 -1.66
CA LEU A 139 0.15 21.18 -3.02
C LEU A 139 -0.05 19.66 -2.96
N PRO A 140 -1.25 19.17 -3.24
CA PRO A 140 -1.51 17.74 -3.30
C PRO A 140 -0.66 17.08 -4.39
N PHE A 141 -0.49 15.78 -4.28
CA PHE A 141 0.14 14.98 -5.31
C PHE A 141 -0.69 15.06 -6.61
N TRP A 142 -0.06 14.75 -7.74
CA TRP A 142 -0.75 14.87 -9.02
C TRP A 142 -2.04 14.04 -9.14
N PRO A 143 -2.21 12.86 -8.50
CA PRO A 143 -3.49 12.14 -8.53
C PRO A 143 -4.62 12.92 -7.88
N GLU A 144 -4.40 13.54 -6.71
CA GLU A 144 -5.39 14.37 -6.02
C GLU A 144 -5.77 15.60 -6.85
N ARG A 145 -4.80 16.24 -7.51
CA ARG A 145 -5.07 17.35 -8.45
C ARG A 145 -5.90 16.88 -9.64
N ALA A 146 -5.62 15.68 -10.17
CA ALA A 146 -6.41 15.10 -11.25
C ALA A 146 -7.85 14.80 -10.79
N VAL A 147 -8.03 14.21 -9.61
CA VAL A 147 -9.37 13.97 -9.02
C VAL A 147 -10.13 15.27 -8.88
N ALA A 148 -9.53 16.31 -8.26
CA ALA A 148 -10.16 17.60 -8.06
C ALA A 148 -10.56 18.26 -9.39
N ALA A 149 -9.71 18.17 -10.42
CA ALA A 149 -10.02 18.70 -11.74
C ALA A 149 -11.17 17.95 -12.42
N LEU A 150 -11.14 16.62 -12.40
CA LEU A 150 -12.15 15.76 -13.03
C LEU A 150 -13.50 15.79 -12.30
N ASP A 151 -13.49 16.00 -10.98
CA ASP A 151 -14.70 16.09 -10.17
C ASP A 151 -15.60 17.27 -10.57
N SER A 152 -15.02 18.33 -11.13
CA SER A 152 -15.74 19.50 -11.61
C SER A 152 -16.43 19.32 -12.96
N VAL A 153 -16.00 18.35 -13.78
CA VAL A 153 -16.39 18.25 -15.20
C VAL A 153 -17.50 17.23 -15.44
N ALA A 154 -17.71 16.24 -14.55
CA ALA A 154 -18.60 15.12 -14.83
C ALA A 154 -20.01 15.29 -14.26
N SER A 155 -21.02 15.42 -15.13
CA SER A 155 -22.45 15.38 -14.81
C SER A 155 -23.05 13.95 -14.88
N VAL A 156 -22.31 12.92 -14.50
CA VAL A 156 -22.67 11.50 -14.55
C VAL A 156 -22.93 10.96 -13.14
N ASP A 157 -23.58 9.80 -13.04
CA ASP A 157 -23.77 9.11 -11.76
C ASP A 157 -22.43 8.75 -11.07
N ASP A 158 -22.48 8.66 -9.74
CA ASP A 158 -21.29 8.51 -8.90
C ASP A 158 -20.42 7.27 -9.25
N THR A 159 -21.01 6.19 -9.78
CA THR A 159 -20.27 4.95 -10.12
C THR A 159 -19.51 5.11 -11.43
N THR A 160 -20.17 5.60 -12.46
CA THR A 160 -19.58 5.87 -13.78
C THR A 160 -18.46 6.91 -13.68
N ARG A 161 -18.65 7.92 -12.80
CA ARG A 161 -17.66 8.95 -12.49
C ARG A 161 -16.41 8.37 -11.84
N ALA A 162 -16.56 7.52 -10.81
CA ALA A 162 -15.44 6.89 -10.13
C ALA A 162 -14.62 6.02 -11.07
N ASP A 163 -15.28 5.22 -11.91
CA ASP A 163 -14.63 4.38 -12.89
C ASP A 163 -13.88 5.21 -13.95
N TYR A 164 -14.46 6.33 -14.39
CA TYR A 164 -13.83 7.26 -15.31
C TYR A 164 -12.56 7.91 -14.69
N ILE A 165 -12.67 8.45 -13.47
CA ILE A 165 -11.53 9.05 -12.75
C ILE A 165 -10.40 8.02 -12.59
N ASN A 166 -10.72 6.81 -12.14
CA ASN A 166 -9.74 5.74 -12.02
C ASN A 166 -9.09 5.40 -13.36
N HIS A 167 -9.86 5.33 -14.45
CA HIS A 167 -9.32 5.06 -15.77
C HIS A 167 -8.34 6.14 -16.24
N VAL A 168 -8.67 7.41 -16.02
CA VAL A 168 -7.78 8.54 -16.36
C VAL A 168 -6.49 8.47 -15.53
N ILE A 169 -6.58 8.27 -14.23
CA ILE A 169 -5.42 8.18 -13.35
C ILE A 169 -4.52 7.01 -13.74
N GLU A 170 -5.06 5.82 -14.01
CA GLU A 170 -4.29 4.66 -14.45
C GLU A 170 -3.64 4.89 -15.84
N GLY A 171 -4.27 5.69 -16.69
CA GLY A 171 -3.67 6.16 -17.94
C GLY A 171 -2.46 7.07 -17.69
N LEU A 172 -2.62 8.07 -16.82
CA LEU A 172 -1.58 9.04 -16.48
C LEU A 172 -0.35 8.40 -15.82
N LYS A 173 -0.55 7.36 -14.98
CA LYS A 173 0.55 6.60 -14.35
C LYS A 173 1.51 5.95 -15.34
N LYS A 174 1.06 5.66 -16.55
CA LYS A 174 1.87 5.00 -17.60
C LYS A 174 2.66 5.97 -18.46
N LEU A 175 2.37 7.26 -18.33
CA LEU A 175 3.03 8.30 -19.13
C LEU A 175 4.39 8.67 -18.54
N PRO A 176 5.38 9.05 -19.39
CA PRO A 176 6.57 9.76 -18.94
C PRO A 176 6.18 11.03 -18.16
N ALA A 177 7.02 11.43 -17.21
CA ALA A 177 6.73 12.58 -16.31
C ALA A 177 6.35 13.85 -17.08
N GLU A 178 7.13 14.24 -18.10
CA GLU A 178 6.86 15.43 -18.90
C GLU A 178 5.48 15.41 -19.60
N GLU A 179 5.12 14.26 -20.17
CA GLU A 179 3.82 14.11 -20.84
C GLU A 179 2.68 14.11 -19.82
N ARG A 180 2.88 13.45 -18.68
CA ARG A 180 1.92 13.48 -17.57
C ARG A 180 1.70 14.91 -17.08
N ASP A 181 2.77 15.70 -16.88
CA ASP A 181 2.68 17.07 -16.38
C ASP A 181 2.00 18.00 -17.39
N ARG A 182 2.24 17.80 -18.70
CA ARG A 182 1.51 18.49 -19.76
C ARG A 182 0.02 18.19 -19.71
N ARG A 183 -0.36 16.91 -19.60
CA ARG A 183 -1.78 16.50 -19.45
C ARG A 183 -2.40 17.05 -18.17
N MET A 184 -1.66 17.06 -17.07
CA MET A 184 -2.12 17.63 -15.80
C MET A 184 -2.38 19.14 -15.94
N THR A 185 -1.52 19.87 -16.65
CA THR A 185 -1.72 21.31 -16.93
C THR A 185 -3.00 21.54 -17.73
N GLU A 186 -3.26 20.73 -18.77
CA GLU A 186 -4.48 20.80 -19.58
C GLU A 186 -5.73 20.52 -18.72
N LEU A 187 -5.70 19.47 -17.88
CA LEU A 187 -6.80 19.10 -17.00
C LEU A 187 -7.10 20.18 -15.95
N THR A 188 -6.08 20.73 -15.31
CA THR A 188 -6.24 21.74 -14.26
C THR A 188 -6.64 23.11 -14.80
N ALA A 189 -6.20 23.49 -16.01
CA ALA A 189 -6.62 24.72 -16.67
C ALA A 189 -8.14 24.73 -17.01
N ALA A 190 -8.72 23.57 -17.25
CA ALA A 190 -10.16 23.42 -17.50
C ALA A 190 -11.02 23.40 -16.22
N SER A 191 -10.39 23.39 -15.04
CA SER A 191 -11.05 23.24 -13.73
C SER A 191 -11.01 24.53 -12.93
N ASN A 192 -12.15 24.90 -12.34
CA ASN A 192 -12.26 26.05 -11.41
C ASN A 192 -12.05 25.64 -9.93
N ASN A 193 -11.68 24.38 -9.65
CA ASN A 193 -11.57 23.89 -8.28
C ASN A 193 -10.14 24.07 -7.74
N ALA A 194 -10.00 24.92 -6.72
CA ALA A 194 -8.83 24.87 -5.84
C ALA A 194 -8.82 23.56 -5.06
N SER A 195 -7.61 22.99 -4.87
CA SER A 195 -7.43 21.83 -4.00
C SER A 195 -7.95 22.10 -2.58
N ALA A 196 -8.57 21.10 -1.97
CA ALA A 196 -9.01 21.19 -0.59
C ALA A 196 -7.81 21.37 0.35
N SER A 197 -7.93 22.30 1.30
CA SER A 197 -6.84 22.67 2.25
C SER A 197 -6.40 21.54 3.18
N ILE A 198 -7.15 20.43 3.24
CA ILE A 198 -6.81 19.26 4.07
C ILE A 198 -5.83 18.30 3.38
N ASP A 199 -5.68 18.39 2.06
CA ASP A 199 -4.79 17.52 1.30
C ASP A 199 -3.36 18.09 1.29
N LYS A 200 -2.73 18.08 2.46
CA LYS A 200 -1.36 18.56 2.70
C LYS A 200 -0.51 17.48 3.35
N THR A 201 0.80 17.60 3.19
CA THR A 201 1.78 16.71 3.82
C THR A 201 2.28 17.26 5.16
N MET A 202 2.86 16.38 5.98
CA MET A 202 3.51 16.76 7.22
C MET A 202 4.64 17.77 6.97
N THR A 203 4.75 18.76 7.87
CA THR A 203 5.91 19.63 7.95
C THR A 203 7.13 18.89 8.51
N TRP A 204 8.34 19.39 8.25
CA TRP A 204 9.56 18.84 8.86
C TRP A 204 9.53 18.90 10.39
N ALA A 205 8.85 19.87 10.98
CA ALA A 205 8.69 19.95 12.43
C ALA A 205 7.83 18.79 12.97
N GLU A 206 6.72 18.46 12.31
CA GLU A 206 5.87 17.30 12.65
C GLU A 206 6.64 15.99 12.45
N ILE A 207 7.37 15.84 11.33
CA ILE A 207 8.18 14.66 11.03
C ILE A 207 9.25 14.45 12.12
N SER A 208 9.99 15.51 12.49
CA SER A 208 11.02 15.45 13.54
C SER A 208 10.42 15.11 14.90
N GLN A 209 9.26 15.66 15.24
CA GLN A 209 8.57 15.34 16.49
C GLN A 209 8.16 13.85 16.54
N LEU A 210 7.55 13.34 15.47
CA LEU A 210 7.14 11.93 15.40
C LEU A 210 8.36 10.99 15.44
N HIS A 211 9.47 11.39 14.80
CA HIS A 211 10.71 10.63 14.87
C HIS A 211 11.26 10.55 16.31
N ALA A 212 11.27 11.66 17.02
CA ALA A 212 11.65 11.71 18.44
C ALA A 212 10.72 10.84 19.33
N ASP A 213 9.46 10.71 18.94
CA ASP A 213 8.47 9.85 19.61
C ASP A 213 8.58 8.35 19.19
N GLY A 214 9.53 7.99 18.32
CA GLY A 214 9.84 6.61 17.92
C GLY A 214 9.17 6.13 16.63
N VAL A 215 8.55 7.01 15.83
CA VAL A 215 8.08 6.65 14.48
C VAL A 215 9.28 6.51 13.55
N VAL A 216 9.31 5.43 12.78
CA VAL A 216 10.36 5.19 11.78
C VAL A 216 10.01 5.92 10.49
N PHE A 217 10.96 6.68 9.95
CA PHE A 217 10.80 7.32 8.65
C PHE A 217 11.65 6.66 7.59
N GLY A 218 11.04 6.44 6.41
CA GLY A 218 11.69 5.94 5.21
C GLY A 218 11.45 6.86 4.01
N SER A 219 12.13 6.58 2.93
CA SER A 219 12.02 7.35 1.68
C SER A 219 10.91 6.82 0.77
N HIS A 220 10.17 7.74 0.13
CA HIS A 220 9.24 7.45 -0.96
C HIS A 220 9.61 8.23 -2.22
N THR A 221 10.93 8.24 -2.55
CA THR A 221 11.60 9.09 -3.56
C THR A 221 11.58 10.58 -3.21
N SER A 222 12.33 11.40 -3.96
CA SER A 222 12.45 12.84 -3.70
C SER A 222 11.17 13.61 -4.04
N THR A 223 10.54 13.27 -5.18
CA THR A 223 9.38 14.00 -5.72
C THR A 223 8.13 13.14 -5.96
N HIS A 224 8.17 11.84 -5.59
CA HIS A 224 7.13 10.85 -5.82
C HIS A 224 7.02 10.38 -7.29
N GLU A 225 8.16 10.31 -7.98
CA GLU A 225 8.19 9.79 -9.35
C GLU A 225 8.08 8.26 -9.41
N ILE A 226 7.35 7.75 -10.41
CA ILE A 226 7.29 6.32 -10.73
C ILE A 226 8.58 5.94 -11.44
N LEU A 227 9.51 5.31 -10.73
CA LEU A 227 10.90 5.09 -11.14
C LEU A 227 11.07 4.29 -12.45
N THR A 228 10.06 3.51 -12.84
CA THR A 228 10.09 2.67 -14.05
C THR A 228 9.73 3.42 -15.35
N VAL A 229 9.24 4.65 -15.25
CA VAL A 229 8.83 5.47 -16.41
C VAL A 229 9.71 6.72 -16.60
N ILE A 230 10.80 6.82 -15.84
CA ILE A 230 11.79 7.90 -15.94
C ILE A 230 13.17 7.34 -16.32
N PRO A 231 14.10 8.18 -16.85
CA PRO A 231 15.47 7.77 -17.15
C PRO A 231 16.22 7.25 -15.92
N ALA A 232 17.09 6.26 -16.09
CA ALA A 232 17.83 5.64 -14.99
C ALA A 232 18.65 6.65 -14.14
N ALA A 233 19.27 7.63 -14.76
CA ALA A 233 20.01 8.67 -14.04
C ALA A 233 19.08 9.54 -13.17
N GLN A 234 17.85 9.81 -13.63
CA GLN A 234 16.86 10.50 -12.83
C GLN A 234 16.35 9.62 -11.69
N ALA A 235 16.10 8.32 -11.95
CA ALA A 235 15.70 7.36 -10.91
C ALA A 235 16.77 7.27 -9.81
N GLU A 236 18.04 7.20 -10.16
CA GLU A 236 19.16 7.21 -9.21
C GLU A 236 19.18 8.48 -8.36
N LYS A 237 18.95 9.65 -8.98
CA LYS A 237 18.86 10.93 -8.26
C LYS A 237 17.66 10.96 -7.31
N GLU A 238 16.47 10.52 -7.75
CA GLU A 238 15.27 10.42 -6.92
C GLU A 238 15.51 9.58 -5.66
N ILE A 239 16.18 8.44 -5.81
CA ILE A 239 16.47 7.48 -4.73
C ILE A 239 17.53 8.03 -3.77
N SER A 240 18.66 8.54 -4.29
CA SER A 240 19.79 8.97 -3.47
C SER A 240 19.52 10.32 -2.78
N THR A 241 18.93 11.30 -3.48
CA THR A 241 18.63 12.61 -2.93
C THR A 241 17.62 12.54 -1.79
N SER A 242 16.56 11.73 -1.95
CA SER A 242 15.56 11.58 -0.89
C SER A 242 16.15 11.01 0.40
N ARG A 243 17.07 10.04 0.29
CA ARG A 243 17.78 9.51 1.45
C ARG A 243 18.57 10.58 2.19
N VAL A 244 19.43 11.31 1.45
CA VAL A 244 20.27 12.37 2.02
C VAL A 244 19.42 13.44 2.71
N GLN A 245 18.37 13.91 2.05
CA GLN A 245 17.46 14.92 2.62
C GLN A 245 16.82 14.46 3.94
N ILE A 246 16.39 13.20 4.03
CA ILE A 246 15.79 12.65 5.26
C ILE A 246 16.86 12.50 6.35
N GLU A 247 18.05 11.98 6.02
CA GLU A 247 19.16 11.81 6.96
C GLU A 247 19.64 13.15 7.52
N GLU A 248 19.76 14.18 6.69
CA GLU A 248 20.15 15.55 7.12
C GLU A 248 19.10 16.19 8.03
N LYS A 249 17.80 15.96 7.75
CA LYS A 249 16.71 16.58 8.53
C LYS A 249 16.44 15.89 9.84
N LEU A 250 16.63 14.57 9.90
CA LEU A 250 16.36 13.78 11.11
C LEU A 250 17.62 13.47 11.92
N GLU A 251 18.80 13.80 11.39
CA GLU A 251 20.11 13.45 12.00
C GLU A 251 20.21 11.95 12.32
N ALA A 252 19.57 11.11 11.49
CA ALA A 252 19.44 9.67 11.69
C ALA A 252 19.48 8.92 10.36
N PRO A 253 19.95 7.64 10.34
CA PRO A 253 19.99 6.84 9.12
C PRO A 253 18.60 6.60 8.52
N CYS A 254 18.44 6.82 7.22
CA CYS A 254 17.26 6.45 6.45
C CYS A 254 17.50 5.12 5.74
N THR A 255 17.07 4.03 6.35
CA THR A 255 17.36 2.66 5.89
C THR A 255 16.22 2.00 5.13
N LEU A 256 15.02 2.57 5.19
CA LEU A 256 13.80 2.03 4.55
C LEU A 256 13.43 2.80 3.30
N PHE A 257 12.97 2.08 2.28
CA PHE A 257 12.49 2.65 1.02
C PHE A 257 11.12 2.08 0.63
N SER A 258 10.26 2.87 0.02
CA SER A 258 9.01 2.42 -0.61
C SER A 258 8.96 2.87 -2.06
N TYR A 259 8.67 1.93 -2.96
CA TYR A 259 8.53 2.24 -4.40
C TYR A 259 7.21 2.96 -4.66
N PRO A 260 7.20 4.18 -5.25
CA PRO A 260 5.98 4.85 -5.66
C PRO A 260 5.12 3.97 -6.57
N ASN A 261 3.82 3.88 -6.26
CA ASN A 261 2.86 2.99 -6.93
C ASN A 261 3.23 1.48 -6.86
N GLY A 262 4.29 1.09 -6.15
CA GLY A 262 4.79 -0.29 -6.07
C GLY A 262 5.51 -0.79 -7.33
N ASN A 263 5.79 0.08 -8.30
CA ASN A 263 6.44 -0.28 -9.55
C ASN A 263 7.95 -0.43 -9.36
N TYR A 264 8.52 -1.54 -9.84
CA TYR A 264 9.96 -1.79 -9.84
C TYR A 264 10.41 -2.47 -11.13
N SER A 265 11.71 -2.42 -11.38
CA SER A 265 12.45 -3.27 -12.32
C SER A 265 13.72 -3.75 -11.64
N ASP A 266 14.39 -4.76 -12.19
CA ASP A 266 15.65 -5.25 -11.62
C ASP A 266 16.70 -4.13 -11.53
N SER A 267 16.78 -3.25 -12.54
CA SER A 267 17.67 -2.11 -12.55
C SER A 267 17.35 -1.08 -11.46
N VAL A 268 16.07 -0.78 -11.22
CA VAL A 268 15.63 0.13 -10.15
C VAL A 268 15.87 -0.49 -8.78
N ARG A 269 15.58 -1.79 -8.62
CA ARG A 269 15.88 -2.54 -7.40
C ARG A 269 17.38 -2.46 -7.06
N ASP A 270 18.26 -2.64 -8.05
CA ASP A 270 19.70 -2.55 -7.87
C ASP A 270 20.18 -1.13 -7.54
N LEU A 271 19.52 -0.09 -8.07
CA LEU A 271 19.77 1.29 -7.66
C LEU A 271 19.44 1.50 -6.17
N VAL A 272 18.29 1.03 -5.71
CA VAL A 272 17.89 1.12 -4.29
C VAL A 272 18.91 0.42 -3.39
N ALA A 273 19.34 -0.80 -3.75
CA ALA A 273 20.33 -1.55 -3.01
C ALA A 273 21.69 -0.81 -2.91
N ARG A 274 22.18 -0.23 -4.02
CA ARG A 274 23.43 0.54 -4.05
C ARG A 274 23.34 1.88 -3.32
N SER A 275 22.15 2.45 -3.21
CA SER A 275 21.93 3.72 -2.50
C SER A 275 21.99 3.58 -0.97
N GLY A 276 22.18 2.36 -0.44
CA GLY A 276 22.43 2.11 0.98
C GLY A 276 21.16 1.92 1.83
N TYR A 277 20.01 1.71 1.22
CA TYR A 277 18.84 1.21 1.92
C TYR A 277 19.02 -0.25 2.32
N THR A 278 18.39 -0.67 3.41
CA THR A 278 18.45 -2.06 3.90
C THR A 278 17.22 -2.85 3.54
N LEU A 279 16.05 -2.19 3.54
CA LEU A 279 14.76 -2.80 3.17
C LEU A 279 14.02 -1.90 2.18
N ALA A 280 13.39 -2.51 1.18
CA ALA A 280 12.53 -1.78 0.26
C ALA A 280 11.19 -2.51 0.03
N PHE A 281 10.12 -1.73 -0.01
CA PHE A 281 8.76 -2.19 0.06
C PHE A 281 7.99 -1.91 -1.22
N LEU A 282 7.33 -2.94 -1.74
CA LEU A 282 6.39 -2.86 -2.85
C LEU A 282 4.97 -2.57 -2.33
N ASN A 283 4.07 -2.20 -3.24
CA ASN A 283 2.64 -2.17 -2.97
C ASN A 283 1.95 -3.23 -3.84
N GLN A 284 2.30 -4.50 -3.62
CA GLN A 284 1.83 -5.64 -4.42
C GLN A 284 1.48 -6.82 -3.50
N GLU A 285 0.38 -7.51 -3.82
CA GLU A 285 0.08 -8.79 -3.18
C GLU A 285 1.14 -9.85 -3.54
N PRO A 286 1.46 -10.78 -2.63
CA PRO A 286 0.62 -11.25 -1.53
C PRO A 286 0.78 -10.51 -0.18
N GLY A 287 1.61 -9.47 -0.06
CA GLY A 287 1.75 -8.69 1.17
C GLY A 287 2.25 -9.46 2.39
N VAL A 288 2.92 -10.58 2.19
CA VAL A 288 3.51 -11.39 3.27
C VAL A 288 5.03 -11.35 3.13
N TRP A 289 5.65 -10.75 4.10
CA TRP A 289 7.10 -10.76 4.23
C TRP A 289 7.56 -12.06 4.87
N THR A 290 8.34 -12.85 4.15
CA THR A 290 8.93 -14.12 4.61
C THR A 290 10.44 -13.98 4.75
N GLU A 291 11.08 -14.88 5.49
CA GLU A 291 12.53 -14.91 5.68
C GLU A 291 13.30 -15.00 4.34
N ASP A 292 12.72 -15.66 3.34
CA ASP A 292 13.32 -15.85 2.00
C ASP A 292 13.03 -14.68 1.03
N CYS A 293 12.33 -13.63 1.44
CA CYS A 293 12.06 -12.48 0.58
C CYS A 293 13.37 -11.74 0.27
N ASP A 294 13.48 -11.26 -0.99
CA ASP A 294 14.47 -10.25 -1.32
C ASP A 294 14.23 -9.01 -0.45
N PRO A 295 15.21 -8.55 0.33
CA PRO A 295 15.05 -7.39 1.23
C PRO A 295 14.67 -6.11 0.50
N TYR A 296 14.91 -6.03 -0.81
CA TYR A 296 14.56 -4.90 -1.64
C TYR A 296 13.24 -5.07 -2.40
N LEU A 297 12.50 -6.15 -2.17
CA LEU A 297 11.21 -6.44 -2.84
C LEU A 297 10.18 -7.00 -1.83
N ILE A 298 10.07 -6.39 -0.67
CA ILE A 298 9.14 -6.82 0.39
C ILE A 298 7.71 -6.44 -0.02
N PRO A 299 6.82 -7.43 -0.19
CA PRO A 299 5.45 -7.16 -0.62
C PRO A 299 4.60 -6.60 0.53
N ARG A 300 3.69 -5.67 0.21
CA ARG A 300 2.74 -5.09 1.15
C ARG A 300 1.31 -5.18 0.62
N ILE A 301 0.35 -5.12 1.52
CA ILE A 301 -1.08 -5.02 1.19
C ILE A 301 -1.54 -3.59 1.43
N ASN A 302 -2.01 -2.92 0.38
CA ASN A 302 -2.70 -1.64 0.54
C ASN A 302 -4.05 -1.85 1.23
N VAL A 303 -4.24 -1.21 2.39
CA VAL A 303 -5.45 -1.31 3.20
C VAL A 303 -6.25 -0.02 3.11
N CYS A 304 -7.48 -0.14 2.67
CA CYS A 304 -8.46 0.94 2.71
C CYS A 304 -9.69 0.50 3.50
N GLU A 305 -10.61 1.44 3.74
CA GLU A 305 -11.86 1.21 4.49
C GLU A 305 -12.57 -0.09 4.09
N TYR A 306 -12.63 -0.37 2.78
CA TYR A 306 -13.28 -1.58 2.26
C TYR A 306 -12.71 -2.89 2.81
N HIS A 307 -11.43 -2.96 3.14
CA HIS A 307 -10.77 -4.16 3.65
C HIS A 307 -11.06 -4.43 5.12
N LEU A 308 -11.65 -3.46 5.81
CA LEU A 308 -11.82 -3.47 7.26
C LEU A 308 -13.27 -3.51 7.72
N VAL A 309 -14.25 -3.05 6.89
CA VAL A 309 -15.63 -2.87 7.33
C VAL A 309 -16.62 -3.88 6.74
N ASP A 310 -17.67 -4.16 7.49
CA ASP A 310 -18.84 -4.94 7.08
C ASP A 310 -19.79 -4.12 6.16
N SER A 311 -20.95 -4.69 5.84
CA SER A 311 -21.96 -4.03 4.99
C SER A 311 -22.64 -2.82 5.66
N LYS A 312 -22.49 -2.66 6.98
CA LYS A 312 -23.00 -1.53 7.75
C LYS A 312 -21.95 -0.43 7.97
N GLY A 313 -20.72 -0.64 7.51
CA GLY A 313 -19.60 0.29 7.69
C GLY A 313 -18.91 0.18 9.04
N ASN A 314 -19.14 -0.89 9.82
CA ASN A 314 -18.45 -1.12 11.08
C ASN A 314 -17.22 -2.00 10.87
N PHE A 315 -16.15 -1.72 11.62
CA PHE A 315 -14.97 -2.62 11.62
C PHE A 315 -15.38 -4.07 11.91
N SER A 316 -14.84 -4.99 11.13
CA SER A 316 -15.14 -6.41 11.23
C SER A 316 -13.88 -7.27 11.13
N PRO A 317 -13.48 -8.00 12.21
CA PRO A 317 -12.39 -8.97 12.16
C PRO A 317 -12.58 -10.04 11.08
N LEU A 318 -13.83 -10.44 10.82
CA LEU A 318 -14.16 -11.41 9.78
C LEU A 318 -13.81 -10.86 8.38
N ILE A 319 -14.09 -9.59 8.14
CA ILE A 319 -13.80 -8.93 6.86
C ILE A 319 -12.28 -8.71 6.71
N PHE A 320 -11.58 -8.34 7.76
CA PHE A 320 -10.12 -8.27 7.77
C PHE A 320 -9.50 -9.64 7.43
N ASP A 321 -9.93 -10.71 8.09
CA ASP A 321 -9.43 -12.06 7.81
C ASP A 321 -9.74 -12.49 6.36
N TYR A 322 -10.92 -12.14 5.83
CA TYR A 322 -11.29 -12.45 4.46
C TYR A 322 -10.54 -11.60 3.42
N ALA A 323 -10.51 -10.29 3.59
CA ALA A 323 -9.98 -9.40 2.56
C ALA A 323 -8.44 -9.34 2.56
N VAL A 324 -7.82 -9.47 3.74
CA VAL A 324 -6.38 -9.32 3.93
C VAL A 324 -5.71 -10.69 4.13
N VAL A 325 -6.07 -11.42 5.19
CA VAL A 325 -5.36 -12.66 5.56
C VAL A 325 -5.57 -13.77 4.54
N TRP A 326 -6.79 -13.95 4.02
CA TRP A 326 -7.09 -14.95 3.00
C TRP A 326 -6.41 -14.62 1.66
N SER A 327 -6.36 -13.34 1.26
CA SER A 327 -5.63 -12.90 0.07
C SER A 327 -4.13 -13.19 0.21
N ALA A 328 -3.55 -12.84 1.33
CA ALA A 328 -2.17 -13.13 1.69
C ALA A 328 -1.85 -14.64 1.65
N ALA A 329 -2.71 -15.46 2.22
CA ALA A 329 -2.54 -16.92 2.21
C ALA A 329 -2.58 -17.52 0.80
N LYS A 330 -3.48 -17.04 -0.06
CA LYS A 330 -3.52 -17.46 -1.49
C LYS A 330 -2.25 -17.09 -2.23
N GLY A 331 -1.73 -15.89 -2.00
CA GLY A 331 -0.49 -15.43 -2.61
C GLY A 331 0.72 -16.24 -2.17
N LEU A 332 0.85 -16.52 -0.86
CA LEU A 332 1.87 -17.43 -0.34
C LEU A 332 1.80 -18.82 -0.97
N LEU A 333 0.61 -19.38 -1.10
CA LEU A 333 0.40 -20.69 -1.73
C LEU A 333 0.85 -20.67 -3.20
N ALA A 334 0.49 -19.63 -3.94
CA ALA A 334 0.89 -19.46 -5.34
C ALA A 334 2.42 -19.33 -5.47
N HIS A 335 3.07 -18.58 -4.59
CA HIS A 335 4.52 -18.45 -4.54
C HIS A 335 5.21 -19.78 -4.23
N TRP A 336 4.73 -20.52 -3.23
CA TRP A 336 5.22 -21.84 -2.87
C TRP A 336 5.13 -22.85 -4.04
N TRP A 337 4.00 -22.86 -4.76
CA TRP A 337 3.79 -23.69 -5.94
C TRP A 337 4.78 -23.35 -7.07
N LYS A 338 4.98 -22.06 -7.37
CA LYS A 338 5.93 -21.60 -8.40
C LYS A 338 7.36 -22.06 -8.07
N ASN A 339 7.79 -21.91 -6.82
CA ASN A 339 9.11 -22.32 -6.38
C ASN A 339 9.30 -23.84 -6.43
N ARG A 340 8.28 -24.60 -6.02
CA ARG A 340 8.31 -26.07 -6.11
C ARG A 340 8.39 -26.59 -7.54
N LEU A 341 7.71 -25.95 -8.48
CA LEU A 341 7.78 -26.30 -9.90
C LEU A 341 9.14 -25.92 -10.52
N ARG A 342 9.72 -24.80 -10.11
CA ARG A 342 11.04 -24.34 -10.60
C ARG A 342 12.15 -25.25 -10.12
N ASN A 343 12.07 -25.78 -8.92
CA ASN A 343 13.08 -26.62 -8.28
C ASN A 343 12.91 -28.13 -8.55
N LYS A 344 11.97 -28.54 -9.43
CA LYS A 344 11.88 -29.95 -9.85
C LYS A 344 13.15 -30.34 -10.65
N PRO A 345 13.74 -31.53 -10.37
CA PRO A 345 14.89 -32.03 -11.12
C PRO A 345 14.58 -32.07 -12.62
N GLN A 346 15.57 -31.81 -13.45
CA GLN A 346 15.42 -31.80 -14.93
C GLN A 346 14.86 -33.11 -15.53
N SER A 347 15.01 -34.26 -14.82
CA SER A 347 14.41 -35.54 -15.19
C SER A 347 12.87 -35.49 -15.30
N THR A 348 12.23 -34.82 -14.34
CA THR A 348 10.74 -34.73 -14.31
C THR A 348 10.21 -33.72 -15.36
N LYS A 349 11.00 -32.72 -15.76
CA LYS A 349 10.63 -31.80 -16.87
C LYS A 349 10.65 -32.50 -18.24
N ARG A 350 11.58 -33.45 -18.44
CA ARG A 350 11.64 -34.26 -19.68
C ARG A 350 10.47 -35.25 -19.82
N GLU A 351 9.98 -35.83 -18.72
CA GLU A 351 8.81 -36.73 -18.77
C GLU A 351 7.52 -36.00 -19.07
N LEU A 352 7.30 -34.79 -18.51
CA LEU A 352 6.13 -33.97 -18.83
C LEU A 352 6.12 -33.43 -20.27
N GLN A 353 7.30 -33.22 -20.88
CA GLN A 353 7.41 -32.88 -22.30
C GLN A 353 7.14 -34.10 -23.19
N LYS A 354 7.56 -35.31 -22.82
CA LYS A 354 7.27 -36.53 -23.58
C LYS A 354 5.79 -36.87 -23.59
N CYS A 355 5.03 -36.64 -22.51
CA CYS A 355 3.58 -36.86 -22.48
C CYS A 355 2.78 -35.88 -23.39
N LYS A 356 3.38 -34.72 -23.74
CA LYS A 356 2.72 -33.74 -24.65
C LYS A 356 3.06 -33.94 -26.12
N SER A 357 4.01 -34.80 -26.47
CA SER A 357 4.51 -35.04 -27.83
C SER A 357 4.11 -36.36 -28.44
N THR A 358 3.18 -37.12 -27.84
CA THR A 358 2.66 -38.33 -28.47
C THR A 358 1.45 -37.98 -29.36
N PRO A 359 1.56 -38.05 -30.68
CA PRO A 359 0.40 -37.85 -31.54
C PRO A 359 -0.56 -39.02 -31.34
N SER A 360 -1.80 -38.72 -31.10
CA SER A 360 -2.91 -39.68 -31.19
C SER A 360 -2.96 -40.22 -32.63
N GLN A 361 -2.45 -41.43 -32.84
CA GLN A 361 -2.84 -42.21 -34.01
C GLN A 361 -4.24 -42.73 -33.76
N ALA A 362 -5.21 -42.08 -34.38
CA ALA A 362 -6.55 -42.66 -34.54
C ALA A 362 -6.57 -43.44 -35.85
N VAL A 363 -6.93 -44.71 -35.73
CA VAL A 363 -7.45 -45.57 -36.82
C VAL A 363 -8.92 -45.28 -36.98
#